data_d5b7e2a9d824c4b3f40ff9a762da5d2f
#
_entry.id   d5b7e2a9d824c4b3f40ff9a762da5d2f
#
_cell.length_a   1.000
_cell.length_b   1.000
_cell.length_c   1.000
_cell.angle_alpha   90.00
_cell.angle_beta   90.00
_cell.angle_gamma   90.00
#
_symmetry.space_group_name_H-M   'P 1'
#
loop_
_entity.id
_entity.type
_entity.pdbx_description
1 polymer ?
#
loop_
_entity_poly.entity_id
_entity_poly.type
_entity_poly.pdbx_seq_one_letter_code
_entity_poly.pdbx_strand_id
1 'polypeptide(L)'
;MVRVNEIEARNYVTKSKLPGTDYVINPYVGCPHKCIYCYAEFMKKFSNHQEEWGDFLDVKRCTTPIKVDKLTGKSIVISSVTDPYNPYEKRYMITRSILEQLAETDADIGIITKSHLVVRDVDILKKLSNCHVAMSMCSTDEAFRAEVEPFASSYENRVKALKWMHDEGIRTVLFMSPIFPGITDFVEIIDRTRDYVDSYWFENLKLKACCRYRVRNYIRKRHGMLEPLYQAIYDLKDFGYWSGLKEQIETYCVENSIDYRIYFGDDVKEIDC
;
A
#
# COMPACT_ATOMS: atom_id res chain seq x y z
N MET A 1 14.85 4.70 17.47
CA MET A 1 13.70 4.00 18.14
C MET A 1 12.45 4.75 17.74
N VAL A 2 11.38 4.07 17.32
CA VAL A 2 10.13 4.72 16.93
C VAL A 2 9.44 5.28 18.17
N ARG A 3 9.10 6.58 18.14
CA ARG A 3 8.30 7.21 19.20
C ARG A 3 6.83 6.86 18.98
N VAL A 4 6.19 6.27 19.96
CA VAL A 4 4.80 5.83 19.89
C VAL A 4 3.97 6.61 20.90
N ASN A 5 2.91 7.28 20.41
CA ASN A 5 1.94 7.98 21.25
C ASN A 5 0.54 7.40 20.99
N GLU A 6 -0.32 7.48 21.99
CA GLU A 6 -1.76 7.29 21.81
C GLU A 6 -2.42 8.66 21.70
N ILE A 7 -3.25 8.85 20.70
CA ILE A 7 -3.94 10.10 20.45
C ILE A 7 -5.46 9.90 20.40
N GLU A 8 -6.20 10.81 20.98
CA GLU A 8 -7.66 10.80 20.81
C GLU A 8 -8.04 11.22 19.39
N ALA A 9 -8.96 10.46 18.79
CA ALA A 9 -9.54 10.77 17.51
C ALA A 9 -11.07 10.71 17.60
N ARG A 10 -11.74 11.64 16.91
CA ARG A 10 -13.20 11.69 16.91
C ARG A 10 -13.83 10.52 16.19
N ASN A 11 -13.12 9.99 15.18
CA ASN A 11 -13.67 9.01 14.27
C ASN A 11 -12.53 8.38 13.45
N TYR A 12 -12.64 7.11 13.13
CA TYR A 12 -11.71 6.41 12.23
C TYR A 12 -12.03 6.67 10.75
N VAL A 13 -13.33 6.81 10.43
CA VAL A 13 -13.84 6.90 9.05
C VAL A 13 -13.75 8.32 8.54
N THR A 14 -13.13 8.50 7.37
CA THR A 14 -12.98 9.79 6.71
C THR A 14 -13.43 9.68 5.26
N LYS A 15 -14.10 10.70 4.70
CA LYS A 15 -14.44 10.73 3.27
C LYS A 15 -13.18 10.59 2.43
N SER A 16 -13.23 9.71 1.44
CA SER A 16 -12.12 9.47 0.53
C SER A 16 -11.99 10.57 -0.53
N LYS A 17 -10.77 10.75 -1.00
CA LYS A 17 -10.45 11.46 -2.25
C LYS A 17 -9.88 10.49 -3.30
N LEU A 18 -9.81 9.18 -2.98
CA LEU A 18 -9.35 8.17 -3.91
C LEU A 18 -10.46 7.86 -4.92
N PRO A 19 -10.14 7.67 -6.20
CA PRO A 19 -11.10 7.27 -7.22
C PRO A 19 -11.81 5.95 -6.83
N GLY A 20 -13.14 5.91 -6.98
CA GLY A 20 -13.92 4.70 -6.73
C GLY A 20 -14.03 4.27 -5.26
N THR A 21 -13.65 5.12 -4.31
CA THR A 21 -13.68 4.83 -2.88
C THR A 21 -14.47 5.89 -2.14
N ASP A 22 -15.51 5.51 -1.38
CA ASP A 22 -16.33 6.45 -0.60
C ASP A 22 -15.60 6.93 0.66
N TYR A 23 -14.95 6.01 1.38
CA TYR A 23 -14.32 6.29 2.66
C TYR A 23 -12.94 5.65 2.79
N VAL A 24 -12.11 6.27 3.62
CA VAL A 24 -10.83 5.72 4.07
C VAL A 24 -10.79 5.62 5.59
N ILE A 25 -10.13 4.59 6.08
CA ILE A 25 -9.87 4.38 7.51
C ILE A 25 -8.36 4.27 7.69
N ASN A 26 -7.78 5.23 8.43
CA ASN A 26 -6.36 5.20 8.80
C ASN A 26 -6.26 5.06 10.33
N PRO A 27 -5.98 3.85 10.86
CA PRO A 27 -5.91 3.60 12.30
C PRO A 27 -4.74 4.29 12.98
N TYR A 28 -3.75 4.69 12.20
CA TYR A 28 -2.49 5.29 12.67
C TYR A 28 -2.17 6.58 11.92
N VAL A 29 -1.27 7.41 12.49
CA VAL A 29 -0.53 8.46 11.80
C VAL A 29 0.95 8.14 11.90
N GLY A 30 1.68 8.21 10.79
CA GLY A 30 3.03 7.66 10.68
C GLY A 30 3.02 6.20 10.20
N CYS A 31 4.18 5.73 9.73
CA CYS A 31 4.33 4.35 9.26
C CYS A 31 5.77 3.85 9.51
N PRO A 32 5.97 2.94 10.48
CA PRO A 32 7.29 2.42 10.84
C PRO A 32 7.97 1.57 9.77
N HIS A 33 7.30 1.25 8.66
CA HIS A 33 7.93 0.53 7.53
C HIS A 33 9.06 1.32 6.88
N LYS A 34 9.06 2.66 6.98
CA LYS A 34 10.13 3.56 6.49
C LYS A 34 10.50 3.38 5.02
N CYS A 35 9.52 3.09 4.16
CA CYS A 35 9.78 2.98 2.73
C CYS A 35 10.40 4.28 2.19
N ILE A 36 11.49 4.17 1.44
CA ILE A 36 12.22 5.36 0.94
C ILE A 36 11.40 6.20 -0.05
N TYR A 37 10.42 5.60 -0.69
CA TYR A 37 9.52 6.20 -1.68
C TYR A 37 8.19 6.68 -1.10
N CYS A 38 8.00 6.62 0.22
CA CYS A 38 6.71 6.89 0.84
C CYS A 38 6.24 8.33 0.57
N TYR A 39 5.14 8.44 -0.17
CA TYR A 39 4.52 9.73 -0.42
C TYR A 39 3.75 10.27 0.78
N ALA A 40 3.34 9.38 1.71
CA ALA A 40 2.51 9.74 2.85
C ALA A 40 3.25 10.60 3.90
N GLU A 41 4.55 10.87 3.71
CA GLU A 41 5.33 11.77 4.54
C GLU A 41 4.72 13.18 4.63
N PHE A 42 3.96 13.62 3.60
CA PHE A 42 3.25 14.90 3.64
C PHE A 42 2.29 14.99 4.84
N MET A 43 1.85 13.85 5.39
CA MET A 43 1.00 13.82 6.59
C MET A 43 1.71 14.35 7.84
N LYS A 44 3.04 14.38 7.86
CA LYS A 44 3.83 14.93 8.96
C LYS A 44 3.45 16.38 9.26
N LYS A 45 3.15 17.18 8.23
CA LYS A 45 2.73 18.59 8.40
C LYS A 45 1.42 18.78 9.19
N PHE A 46 0.62 17.71 9.32
CA PHE A 46 -0.61 17.70 10.10
C PHE A 46 -0.41 17.07 11.49
N SER A 47 0.83 16.77 11.87
CA SER A 47 1.22 16.25 13.15
C SER A 47 2.17 17.22 13.85
N ASN A 48 2.31 17.08 15.17
CA ASN A 48 3.24 17.91 15.95
C ASN A 48 4.62 17.26 16.11
N HIS A 49 4.93 16.25 15.24
CA HIS A 49 6.17 15.51 15.32
C HIS A 49 7.36 16.25 14.72
N GLN A 50 8.47 16.25 15.45
CA GLN A 50 9.78 16.72 14.96
C GLN A 50 10.57 15.56 14.34
N GLU A 51 10.28 14.31 14.76
CA GLU A 51 10.88 13.09 14.26
C GLU A 51 10.67 12.95 12.74
N GLU A 52 11.58 12.25 12.07
CA GLU A 52 11.41 11.94 10.64
C GLU A 52 10.23 10.98 10.43
N TRP A 53 9.67 11.00 9.21
CA TRP A 53 8.62 10.06 8.82
C TRP A 53 9.11 8.61 8.95
N GLY A 54 8.36 7.82 9.72
CA GLY A 54 8.72 6.45 10.09
C GLY A 54 9.41 6.32 11.45
N ASP A 55 9.85 7.42 12.08
CA ASP A 55 10.39 7.42 13.43
C ASP A 55 9.36 7.76 14.51
N PHE A 56 8.11 8.00 14.10
CA PHE A 56 6.97 8.14 15.01
C PHE A 56 5.77 7.34 14.53
N LEU A 57 4.89 7.03 15.47
CA LEU A 57 3.60 6.41 15.23
C LEU A 57 2.59 6.91 16.27
N ASP A 58 1.53 7.56 15.80
CA ASP A 58 0.37 7.86 16.65
C ASP A 58 -0.70 6.80 16.45
N VAL A 59 -1.06 6.18 17.55
CA VAL A 59 -2.14 5.19 17.65
C VAL A 59 -3.43 5.93 17.94
N LYS A 60 -4.36 5.92 17.01
CA LYS A 60 -5.66 6.56 17.21
C LYS A 60 -6.53 5.77 18.18
N ARG A 61 -7.13 6.48 19.14
CA ARG A 61 -8.13 5.95 20.06
C ARG A 61 -9.44 6.69 19.85
N CYS A 62 -10.44 5.99 19.33
CA CYS A 62 -11.80 6.53 19.21
C CYS A 62 -12.67 5.92 20.30
N THR A 63 -13.32 6.76 21.09
CA THR A 63 -14.29 6.34 22.12
C THR A 63 -15.67 6.06 21.52
N THR A 64 -15.96 6.65 20.37
CA THR A 64 -17.22 6.46 19.67
C THR A 64 -17.11 5.30 18.67
N PRO A 65 -17.99 4.31 18.71
CA PRO A 65 -18.05 3.23 17.74
C PRO A 65 -18.27 3.74 16.31
N ILE A 66 -17.85 2.95 15.33
CA ILE A 66 -18.11 3.23 13.92
C ILE A 66 -19.62 3.13 13.66
N LYS A 67 -20.18 4.14 12.98
CA LYS A 67 -21.59 4.14 12.59
C LYS A 67 -21.80 3.28 11.34
N VAL A 68 -21.85 1.97 11.54
CA VAL A 68 -21.87 0.96 10.47
C VAL A 68 -23.05 1.11 9.52
N ASP A 69 -24.23 1.53 10.01
CA ASP A 69 -25.41 1.78 9.17
C ASP A 69 -25.17 2.79 8.04
N LYS A 70 -24.20 3.70 8.22
CA LYS A 70 -23.84 4.71 7.22
C LYS A 70 -22.88 4.18 6.16
N LEU A 71 -22.38 2.97 6.35
CA LEU A 71 -21.37 2.34 5.51
C LEU A 71 -21.96 1.25 4.60
N THR A 72 -23.22 0.91 4.79
CA THR A 72 -23.96 -0.05 3.96
C THR A 72 -23.85 0.30 2.47
N GLY A 73 -23.40 -0.64 1.65
CA GLY A 73 -23.19 -0.48 0.20
C GLY A 73 -22.08 0.50 -0.17
N LYS A 74 -21.19 0.88 0.76
CA LYS A 74 -20.10 1.81 0.52
C LYS A 74 -18.75 1.09 0.29
N SER A 75 -17.89 1.72 -0.50
CA SER A 75 -16.53 1.27 -0.70
C SER A 75 -15.60 1.93 0.33
N ILE A 76 -14.84 1.11 1.05
CA ILE A 76 -13.94 1.53 2.14
C ILE A 76 -12.55 0.99 1.88
N VAL A 77 -11.55 1.86 1.92
CA VAL A 77 -10.13 1.44 1.93
C VAL A 77 -9.55 1.62 3.32
N ILE A 78 -9.00 0.54 3.87
CA ILE A 78 -8.23 0.58 5.11
C ILE A 78 -6.78 0.85 4.76
N SER A 79 -6.32 2.01 5.20
CA SER A 79 -5.00 2.60 5.04
C SER A 79 -4.62 3.08 3.64
N SER A 80 -4.71 4.40 3.50
CA SER A 80 -4.20 5.12 2.34
C SER A 80 -2.89 5.87 2.60
N VAL A 81 -2.56 6.19 3.86
CA VAL A 81 -1.39 6.99 4.25
C VAL A 81 -0.59 6.40 5.42
N THR A 82 -0.85 5.16 5.76
CA THR A 82 -0.12 4.38 6.78
C THR A 82 -0.18 2.91 6.37
N ASP A 83 0.36 2.00 7.18
CA ASP A 83 0.09 0.56 7.00
C ASP A 83 -0.75 0.06 8.19
N PRO A 84 -1.91 -0.58 7.95
CA PRO A 84 -2.82 -1.00 9.01
C PRO A 84 -2.25 -2.16 9.83
N TYR A 85 -1.31 -2.89 9.26
CA TYR A 85 -0.60 -4.00 9.90
C TYR A 85 0.88 -3.69 10.15
N ASN A 86 1.20 -2.42 10.45
CA ASN A 86 2.53 -2.06 10.89
C ASN A 86 2.94 -2.87 12.13
N PRO A 87 4.23 -2.98 12.48
CA PRO A 87 4.70 -3.86 13.57
C PRO A 87 4.01 -3.64 14.93
N TYR A 88 3.52 -2.44 15.21
CA TYR A 88 2.87 -2.09 16.46
C TYR A 88 1.41 -2.55 16.52
N GLU A 89 0.78 -2.84 15.37
CA GLU A 89 -0.57 -3.41 15.32
C GLU A 89 -0.65 -4.75 16.05
N LYS A 90 0.45 -5.51 16.13
CA LYS A 90 0.53 -6.73 16.95
C LYS A 90 0.18 -6.48 18.41
N ARG A 91 0.53 -5.30 18.95
CA ARG A 91 0.26 -4.90 20.34
C ARG A 91 -1.05 -4.16 20.50
N TYR A 92 -1.32 -3.22 19.60
CA TYR A 92 -2.43 -2.25 19.77
C TYR A 92 -3.77 -2.75 19.26
N MET A 93 -3.80 -3.69 18.32
CA MET A 93 -5.00 -4.37 17.82
C MET A 93 -6.09 -3.41 17.29
N ILE A 94 -5.70 -2.21 16.82
CA ILE A 94 -6.65 -1.20 16.37
C ILE A 94 -7.32 -1.59 15.07
N THR A 95 -6.53 -2.09 14.10
CA THR A 95 -7.07 -2.57 12.83
C THR A 95 -8.04 -3.73 13.06
N ARG A 96 -7.67 -4.68 13.91
CA ARG A 96 -8.56 -5.79 14.28
C ARG A 96 -9.88 -5.30 14.87
N SER A 97 -9.82 -4.39 15.85
CA SER A 97 -11.01 -3.81 16.47
C SER A 97 -11.91 -3.05 15.49
N ILE A 98 -11.32 -2.41 14.47
CA ILE A 98 -12.06 -1.76 13.39
C ILE A 98 -12.75 -2.81 12.51
N LEU A 99 -12.05 -3.87 12.11
CA LEU A 99 -12.60 -4.96 11.30
C LEU A 99 -13.75 -5.69 12.01
N GLU A 100 -13.64 -5.90 13.34
CA GLU A 100 -14.73 -6.47 14.16
C GLU A 100 -16.01 -5.63 14.07
N GLN A 101 -15.91 -4.31 14.10
CA GLN A 101 -17.06 -3.42 13.91
C GLN A 101 -17.58 -3.44 12.47
N LEU A 102 -16.68 -3.48 11.48
CA LEU A 102 -17.07 -3.51 10.07
C LEU A 102 -17.71 -4.84 9.64
N ALA A 103 -17.55 -5.91 10.40
CA ALA A 103 -18.22 -7.19 10.14
C ALA A 103 -19.75 -7.11 10.28
N GLU A 104 -20.29 -6.03 10.83
CA GLU A 104 -21.72 -5.76 10.96
C GLU A 104 -22.32 -5.03 9.72
N THR A 105 -21.52 -4.74 8.69
CA THR A 105 -21.97 -4.05 7.47
C THR A 105 -21.65 -4.87 6.20
N ASP A 106 -22.37 -4.58 5.11
CA ASP A 106 -22.15 -5.13 3.77
C ASP A 106 -21.22 -4.24 2.90
N ALA A 107 -20.45 -3.36 3.52
CA ALA A 107 -19.51 -2.50 2.82
C ALA A 107 -18.46 -3.33 2.04
N ASP A 108 -18.02 -2.81 0.90
CA ASP A 108 -16.86 -3.33 0.16
C ASP A 108 -15.56 -2.84 0.82
N ILE A 109 -14.80 -3.75 1.40
CA ILE A 109 -13.64 -3.42 2.23
C ILE A 109 -12.35 -3.85 1.54
N GLY A 110 -11.57 -2.88 1.10
CA GLY A 110 -10.21 -3.08 0.60
C GLY A 110 -9.17 -2.82 1.68
N ILE A 111 -8.26 -3.75 1.90
CA ILE A 111 -7.15 -3.61 2.84
C ILE A 111 -5.85 -3.58 2.05
N ILE A 112 -5.07 -2.50 2.19
CA ILE A 112 -3.77 -2.38 1.52
C ILE A 112 -2.67 -2.49 2.57
N THR A 113 -1.76 -3.46 2.40
CA THR A 113 -0.66 -3.67 3.36
C THR A 113 0.60 -4.23 2.73
N LYS A 114 1.74 -4.01 3.38
CA LYS A 114 3.06 -4.63 3.13
C LYS A 114 3.42 -5.65 4.21
N SER A 115 2.44 -6.04 5.04
CA SER A 115 2.70 -6.85 6.23
C SER A 115 1.99 -8.19 6.18
N HIS A 116 2.74 -9.27 6.39
CA HIS A 116 2.18 -10.62 6.56
C HIS A 116 1.33 -10.76 7.83
N LEU A 117 1.38 -9.77 8.75
CA LEU A 117 0.58 -9.80 9.98
C LEU A 117 -0.93 -9.84 9.71
N VAL A 118 -1.37 -9.46 8.50
CA VAL A 118 -2.79 -9.53 8.09
C VAL A 118 -3.39 -10.92 8.26
N VAL A 119 -2.62 -11.99 8.17
CA VAL A 119 -3.11 -13.38 8.36
C VAL A 119 -3.63 -13.64 9.77
N ARG A 120 -3.22 -12.83 10.76
CA ARG A 120 -3.75 -12.89 12.13
C ARG A 120 -5.28 -12.73 12.18
N ASP A 121 -5.82 -11.93 11.28
CA ASP A 121 -7.22 -11.50 11.29
C ASP A 121 -8.09 -12.25 10.27
N VAL A 122 -7.61 -13.36 9.71
CA VAL A 122 -8.36 -14.22 8.76
C VAL A 122 -9.73 -14.62 9.32
N ASP A 123 -9.83 -14.89 10.61
CA ASP A 123 -11.08 -15.24 11.30
C ASP A 123 -12.15 -14.14 11.21
N ILE A 124 -11.73 -12.87 11.13
CA ILE A 124 -12.63 -11.72 10.96
C ILE A 124 -12.84 -11.43 9.47
N LEU A 125 -11.77 -11.48 8.66
CA LEU A 125 -11.86 -11.23 7.21
C LEU A 125 -12.90 -12.16 6.55
N LYS A 126 -13.01 -13.40 7.01
CA LYS A 126 -14.02 -14.36 6.54
C LYS A 126 -15.45 -13.99 6.92
N LYS A 127 -15.67 -13.11 7.88
CA LYS A 127 -17.01 -12.62 8.28
C LYS A 127 -17.45 -11.39 7.52
N LEU A 128 -16.53 -10.72 6.83
CA LEU A 128 -16.85 -9.56 6.01
C LEU A 128 -17.57 -10.02 4.74
N SER A 129 -18.69 -9.41 4.43
CA SER A 129 -19.54 -9.79 3.28
C SER A 129 -18.82 -9.58 1.94
N ASN A 130 -18.00 -8.56 1.83
CA ASN A 130 -17.21 -8.26 0.65
C ASN A 130 -15.86 -7.66 1.10
N CYS A 131 -14.79 -8.44 0.95
CA CYS A 131 -13.45 -8.03 1.38
C CYS A 131 -12.40 -8.52 0.40
N HIS A 132 -11.40 -7.68 0.18
CA HIS A 132 -10.17 -8.10 -0.50
C HIS A 132 -8.94 -7.55 0.21
N VAL A 133 -7.86 -8.32 0.17
CA VAL A 133 -6.57 -7.90 0.72
C VAL A 133 -5.58 -7.66 -0.41
N ALA A 134 -5.15 -6.41 -0.57
CA ALA A 134 -4.16 -5.98 -1.52
C ALA A 134 -2.76 -5.98 -0.86
N MET A 135 -1.99 -7.04 -1.11
CA MET A 135 -0.61 -7.14 -0.65
C MET A 135 0.31 -6.37 -1.60
N SER A 136 0.95 -5.32 -1.09
CA SER A 136 1.87 -4.53 -1.91
C SER A 136 3.21 -5.24 -2.10
N MET A 137 3.72 -5.26 -3.32
CA MET A 137 5.05 -5.77 -3.68
C MET A 137 5.67 -4.89 -4.77
N CYS A 138 6.97 -4.61 -4.69
CA CYS A 138 7.70 -3.82 -5.70
C CYS A 138 8.78 -4.63 -6.41
N SER A 139 9.17 -5.80 -5.90
CA SER A 139 10.19 -6.66 -6.50
C SER A 139 10.17 -8.05 -5.85
N THR A 140 10.70 -9.04 -6.57
CA THR A 140 11.04 -10.37 -6.06
C THR A 140 12.44 -10.40 -5.42
N ASP A 141 13.29 -9.41 -5.72
CA ASP A 141 14.62 -9.27 -5.13
C ASP A 141 14.52 -8.79 -3.68
N GLU A 142 14.84 -9.70 -2.75
CA GLU A 142 14.80 -9.41 -1.32
C GLU A 142 15.87 -8.41 -0.88
N ALA A 143 17.03 -8.35 -1.54
CA ALA A 143 18.07 -7.38 -1.22
C ALA A 143 17.59 -5.96 -1.58
N PHE A 144 17.00 -5.79 -2.77
CA PHE A 144 16.37 -4.54 -3.16
C PHE A 144 15.24 -4.17 -2.22
N ARG A 145 14.31 -5.11 -1.95
CA ARG A 145 13.18 -4.88 -1.04
C ARG A 145 13.66 -4.41 0.33
N ALA A 146 14.68 -5.06 0.91
CA ALA A 146 15.19 -4.72 2.24
C ALA A 146 15.79 -3.30 2.31
N GLU A 147 16.35 -2.80 1.21
CA GLU A 147 16.90 -1.44 1.14
C GLU A 147 15.80 -0.38 0.94
N VAL A 148 14.75 -0.68 0.15
CA VAL A 148 13.70 0.31 -0.16
C VAL A 148 12.50 0.26 0.80
N GLU A 149 12.29 -0.87 1.49
CA GLU A 149 11.20 -1.12 2.45
C GLU A 149 11.75 -1.79 3.74
N PRO A 150 12.67 -1.16 4.47
CA PRO A 150 13.53 -1.81 5.47
C PRO A 150 12.77 -2.54 6.59
N PHE A 151 11.59 -2.08 6.97
CA PHE A 151 10.82 -2.64 8.08
C PHE A 151 9.47 -3.25 7.66
N ALA A 152 9.23 -3.40 6.36
CA ALA A 152 8.10 -4.15 5.85
C ALA A 152 8.42 -5.65 5.83
N SER A 153 7.42 -6.49 5.64
CA SER A 153 7.61 -7.94 5.53
C SER A 153 8.48 -8.32 4.34
N SER A 154 9.27 -9.39 4.46
CA SER A 154 10.02 -9.95 3.34
C SER A 154 9.11 -10.39 2.20
N TYR A 155 9.65 -10.48 1.00
CA TYR A 155 8.94 -11.00 -0.17
C TYR A 155 8.30 -12.36 0.13
N GLU A 156 9.08 -13.29 0.65
CA GLU A 156 8.61 -14.64 0.96
C GLU A 156 7.45 -14.67 1.96
N ASN A 157 7.50 -13.82 3.01
CA ASN A 157 6.41 -13.75 3.98
C ASN A 157 5.14 -13.15 3.39
N ARG A 158 5.25 -12.20 2.46
CA ARG A 158 4.08 -11.66 1.74
C ARG A 158 3.46 -12.71 0.82
N VAL A 159 4.27 -13.48 0.13
CA VAL A 159 3.81 -14.60 -0.73
C VAL A 159 3.09 -15.66 0.11
N LYS A 160 3.68 -16.09 1.23
CA LYS A 160 3.04 -17.05 2.15
C LYS A 160 1.71 -16.51 2.69
N ALA A 161 1.64 -15.21 2.99
CA ALA A 161 0.40 -14.58 3.46
C ALA A 161 -0.68 -14.56 2.37
N LEU A 162 -0.33 -14.22 1.12
CA LEU A 162 -1.26 -14.27 -0.02
C LEU A 162 -1.80 -15.67 -0.21
N LYS A 163 -0.92 -16.67 -0.26
CA LYS A 163 -1.33 -18.06 -0.42
C LYS A 163 -2.27 -18.51 0.70
N TRP A 164 -1.91 -18.21 1.95
CA TRP A 164 -2.78 -18.54 3.10
C TRP A 164 -4.16 -17.92 2.97
N MET A 165 -4.24 -16.61 2.66
CA MET A 165 -5.52 -15.93 2.50
C MET A 165 -6.36 -16.51 1.36
N HIS A 166 -5.73 -16.84 0.23
CA HIS A 166 -6.39 -17.51 -0.88
C HIS A 166 -6.95 -18.88 -0.47
N ASP A 167 -6.14 -19.71 0.20
CA ASP A 167 -6.55 -21.04 0.70
C ASP A 167 -7.72 -20.94 1.70
N GLU A 168 -7.82 -19.83 2.43
CA GLU A 168 -8.93 -19.53 3.34
C GLU A 168 -10.16 -18.88 2.66
N GLY A 169 -10.13 -18.71 1.34
CA GLY A 169 -11.24 -18.16 0.53
C GLY A 169 -11.37 -16.62 0.60
N ILE A 170 -10.33 -15.92 1.02
CA ILE A 170 -10.29 -14.46 1.01
C ILE A 170 -9.78 -13.99 -0.35
N ARG A 171 -10.50 -13.06 -0.99
CA ARG A 171 -10.07 -12.47 -2.25
C ARG A 171 -8.74 -11.76 -2.09
N THR A 172 -7.75 -12.18 -2.87
CA THR A 172 -6.38 -11.68 -2.84
C THR A 172 -6.09 -10.78 -4.03
N VAL A 173 -5.41 -9.69 -3.75
CA VAL A 173 -4.87 -8.78 -4.77
C VAL A 173 -3.36 -8.65 -4.56
N LEU A 174 -2.59 -8.76 -5.61
CA LEU A 174 -1.19 -8.35 -5.58
C LEU A 174 -1.09 -6.94 -6.16
N PHE A 175 -0.67 -6.00 -5.33
CA PHE A 175 -0.55 -4.60 -5.71
C PHE A 175 0.92 -4.23 -5.94
N MET A 176 1.35 -4.15 -7.18
CA MET A 176 2.67 -3.65 -7.55
C MET A 176 2.72 -2.13 -7.35
N SER A 177 2.97 -1.72 -6.12
CA SER A 177 2.95 -0.32 -5.68
C SER A 177 4.15 0.00 -4.76
N PRO A 178 5.12 0.75 -5.31
CA PRO A 178 5.20 1.22 -6.70
C PRO A 178 5.97 0.27 -7.61
N ILE A 179 5.79 0.44 -8.93
CA ILE A 179 6.69 -0.09 -9.94
C ILE A 179 7.93 0.82 -10.04
N PHE A 180 9.11 0.26 -9.82
CA PHE A 180 10.39 0.95 -10.02
C PHE A 180 10.86 0.78 -11.47
N PRO A 181 11.06 1.87 -12.25
CA PRO A 181 11.52 1.77 -13.63
C PRO A 181 12.82 0.98 -13.76
N GLY A 182 12.82 -0.01 -14.64
CA GLY A 182 13.99 -0.85 -14.92
C GLY A 182 14.38 -1.85 -13.81
N ILE A 183 13.58 -1.95 -12.71
CA ILE A 183 13.87 -2.85 -11.58
C ILE A 183 12.70 -3.81 -11.32
N THR A 184 11.47 -3.31 -11.28
CA THR A 184 10.31 -4.17 -11.05
C THR A 184 10.04 -5.00 -12.31
N ASP A 185 10.18 -6.31 -12.19
CA ASP A 185 9.77 -7.28 -13.20
C ASP A 185 8.35 -7.77 -12.89
N PHE A 186 7.37 -7.20 -13.58
CA PHE A 186 5.96 -7.53 -13.33
C PHE A 186 5.61 -8.94 -13.79
N VAL A 187 6.28 -9.43 -14.85
CA VAL A 187 6.05 -10.79 -15.38
C VAL A 187 6.53 -11.81 -14.35
N GLU A 188 7.76 -11.66 -13.86
CA GLU A 188 8.29 -12.56 -12.83
C GLU A 188 7.41 -12.60 -11.57
N ILE A 189 6.91 -11.43 -11.12
CA ILE A 189 6.02 -11.35 -9.97
C ILE A 189 4.72 -12.13 -10.24
N ILE A 190 4.10 -11.95 -11.40
CA ILE A 190 2.87 -12.63 -11.79
C ILE A 190 3.11 -14.14 -11.86
N ASP A 191 4.14 -14.58 -12.58
CA ASP A 191 4.42 -16.01 -12.79
C ASP A 191 4.65 -16.76 -11.47
N ARG A 192 5.22 -16.09 -10.48
CA ARG A 192 5.45 -16.68 -9.15
C ARG A 192 4.21 -16.70 -8.25
N THR A 193 3.13 -16.00 -8.61
CA THR A 193 2.01 -15.77 -7.70
C THR A 193 0.64 -16.08 -8.30
N ARG A 194 0.55 -16.39 -9.60
CA ARG A 194 -0.70 -16.55 -10.34
C ARG A 194 -1.66 -17.61 -9.81
N ASP A 195 -1.14 -18.61 -9.08
CA ASP A 195 -1.96 -19.71 -8.57
C ASP A 195 -2.79 -19.35 -7.33
N TYR A 196 -2.51 -18.17 -6.73
CA TYR A 196 -3.15 -17.75 -5.47
C TYR A 196 -3.38 -16.24 -5.41
N VAL A 197 -3.43 -15.57 -6.55
CA VAL A 197 -3.78 -14.14 -6.67
C VAL A 197 -4.94 -13.98 -7.63
N ASP A 198 -6.02 -13.36 -7.15
CA ASP A 198 -7.26 -13.20 -7.93
C ASP A 198 -7.20 -11.99 -8.86
N SER A 199 -6.42 -10.95 -8.52
CA SER A 199 -6.29 -9.73 -9.33
C SER A 199 -4.94 -9.05 -9.12
N TYR A 200 -4.41 -8.41 -10.17
CA TYR A 200 -3.15 -7.68 -10.13
C TYR A 200 -3.38 -6.19 -10.35
N TRP A 201 -2.86 -5.38 -9.43
CA TRP A 201 -2.94 -3.93 -9.54
C TRP A 201 -1.56 -3.33 -9.73
N PHE A 202 -1.48 -2.31 -10.55
CA PHE A 202 -0.22 -1.70 -10.97
C PHE A 202 -0.24 -0.20 -10.72
N GLU A 203 0.73 0.31 -9.97
CA GLU A 203 0.90 1.73 -9.72
C GLU A 203 2.32 2.16 -10.04
N ASN A 204 2.46 3.21 -10.85
CA ASN A 204 3.75 3.78 -11.19
C ASN A 204 4.40 4.47 -9.98
N LEU A 205 5.73 4.47 -9.91
CA LEU A 205 6.48 5.22 -8.90
C LEU A 205 6.28 6.73 -9.11
N LYS A 206 5.68 7.39 -8.11
CA LYS A 206 5.46 8.83 -8.09
C LYS A 206 6.49 9.50 -7.19
N LEU A 207 7.47 10.19 -7.77
CA LEU A 207 8.49 10.90 -7.01
C LEU A 207 7.98 12.27 -6.54
N LYS A 208 7.22 12.26 -5.43
CA LYS A 208 6.82 13.50 -4.75
C LYS A 208 8.04 14.19 -4.10
N ALA A 209 7.94 15.50 -3.84
CA ALA A 209 9.03 16.29 -3.29
C ALA A 209 9.66 15.68 -2.04
N CYS A 210 8.83 15.14 -1.14
CA CYS A 210 9.26 14.52 0.13
C CYS A 210 10.14 13.27 -0.02
N CYS A 211 9.97 12.47 -1.07
CA CYS A 211 10.72 11.23 -1.26
C CYS A 211 11.72 11.26 -2.43
N ARG A 212 11.61 12.26 -3.33
CA ARG A 212 12.39 12.35 -4.57
C ARG A 212 13.89 12.23 -4.36
N TYR A 213 14.42 13.00 -3.40
CA TYR A 213 15.86 12.99 -3.12
C TYR A 213 16.34 11.61 -2.66
N ARG A 214 15.61 10.95 -1.74
CA ARG A 214 15.97 9.63 -1.22
C ARG A 214 16.01 8.58 -2.32
N VAL A 215 14.96 8.52 -3.13
CA VAL A 215 14.87 7.55 -4.23
C VAL A 215 15.94 7.83 -5.29
N ARG A 216 16.12 9.09 -5.74
CA ARG A 216 17.15 9.43 -6.73
C ARG A 216 18.56 9.12 -6.24
N ASN A 217 18.86 9.43 -4.98
CA ASN A 217 20.16 9.11 -4.38
C ASN A 217 20.38 7.58 -4.27
N TYR A 218 19.32 6.83 -3.94
CA TYR A 218 19.36 5.37 -3.91
C TYR A 218 19.69 4.80 -5.31
N ILE A 219 18.93 5.21 -6.35
CA ILE A 219 19.15 4.76 -7.72
C ILE A 219 20.58 5.08 -8.16
N ARG A 220 21.06 6.30 -7.95
CA ARG A 220 22.43 6.69 -8.31
C ARG A 220 23.49 5.81 -7.66
N LYS A 221 23.30 5.48 -6.39
CA LYS A 221 24.30 4.71 -5.63
C LYS A 221 24.27 3.21 -5.93
N ARG A 222 23.09 2.63 -6.13
CA ARG A 222 22.91 1.16 -6.24
C ARG A 222 22.67 0.70 -7.67
N HIS A 223 22.05 1.55 -8.49
CA HIS A 223 21.64 1.24 -9.84
C HIS A 223 22.03 2.38 -10.80
N GLY A 224 23.27 2.85 -10.73
CA GLY A 224 23.75 4.02 -11.47
C GLY A 224 23.51 3.96 -12.99
N MET A 225 23.44 2.77 -13.57
CA MET A 225 23.10 2.59 -15.00
C MET A 225 21.67 3.03 -15.32
N LEU A 226 20.77 3.07 -14.34
CA LEU A 226 19.39 3.51 -14.52
C LEU A 226 19.21 5.04 -14.33
N GLU A 227 20.24 5.76 -13.90
CA GLU A 227 20.15 7.21 -13.66
C GLU A 227 19.65 7.98 -14.90
N PRO A 228 20.09 7.70 -16.14
CA PRO A 228 19.55 8.36 -17.33
C PRO A 228 18.05 8.10 -17.54
N LEU A 229 17.56 6.88 -17.27
CA LEU A 229 16.14 6.54 -17.35
C LEU A 229 15.32 7.34 -16.35
N TYR A 230 15.77 7.41 -15.08
CA TYR A 230 15.09 8.20 -14.05
C TYR A 230 15.12 9.70 -14.35
N GLN A 231 16.20 10.19 -14.94
CA GLN A 231 16.29 11.58 -15.39
C GLN A 231 15.28 11.85 -16.51
N ALA A 232 15.20 10.98 -17.52
CA ALA A 232 14.24 11.13 -18.61
C ALA A 232 12.80 11.18 -18.07
N ILE A 233 12.41 10.22 -17.23
CA ILE A 233 11.04 10.11 -16.71
C ILE A 233 10.68 11.30 -15.81
N TYR A 234 11.53 11.61 -14.81
CA TYR A 234 11.13 12.50 -13.72
C TYR A 234 11.63 13.94 -13.83
N ASP A 235 12.69 14.19 -14.57
CA ASP A 235 13.23 15.54 -14.76
C ASP A 235 12.82 16.11 -16.12
N LEU A 236 12.93 15.31 -17.19
CA LEU A 236 12.55 15.71 -18.55
C LEU A 236 11.07 15.46 -18.85
N LYS A 237 10.34 14.78 -17.95
CA LYS A 237 8.92 14.44 -18.08
C LYS A 237 8.61 13.62 -19.33
N ASP A 238 9.52 12.71 -19.68
CA ASP A 238 9.28 11.75 -20.75
C ASP A 238 8.38 10.61 -20.23
N PHE A 239 7.10 10.71 -20.54
CA PHE A 239 6.10 9.71 -20.14
C PHE A 239 6.03 8.50 -21.07
N GLY A 240 6.85 8.45 -22.13
CA GLY A 240 6.89 7.32 -23.08
C GLY A 240 7.18 5.99 -22.38
N TYR A 241 8.04 5.99 -21.37
CA TYR A 241 8.30 4.79 -20.55
C TYR A 241 7.02 4.21 -19.94
N TRP A 242 6.22 5.06 -19.27
CA TRP A 242 4.99 4.61 -18.59
C TRP A 242 3.91 4.18 -19.58
N SER A 243 3.80 4.86 -20.72
CA SER A 243 2.86 4.47 -21.77
C SER A 243 3.23 3.12 -22.37
N GLY A 244 4.51 2.90 -22.69
CA GLY A 244 4.99 1.60 -23.20
C GLY A 244 4.86 0.48 -22.17
N LEU A 245 5.15 0.73 -20.90
CA LEU A 245 4.97 -0.26 -19.84
C LEU A 245 3.49 -0.61 -19.64
N LYS A 246 2.61 0.38 -19.71
CA LYS A 246 1.16 0.15 -19.62
C LYS A 246 0.69 -0.79 -20.74
N GLU A 247 1.09 -0.55 -21.96
CA GLU A 247 0.77 -1.41 -23.11
C GLU A 247 1.30 -2.84 -22.92
N GLN A 248 2.52 -2.99 -22.42
CA GLN A 248 3.10 -4.31 -22.11
C GLN A 248 2.29 -5.06 -21.04
N ILE A 249 1.90 -4.37 -19.96
CA ILE A 249 1.09 -4.96 -18.89
C ILE A 249 -0.29 -5.38 -19.44
N GLU A 250 -0.96 -4.51 -20.19
CA GLU A 250 -2.27 -4.77 -20.79
C GLU A 250 -2.21 -5.99 -21.70
N THR A 251 -1.22 -6.03 -22.60
CA THR A 251 -1.02 -7.15 -23.53
C THR A 251 -0.79 -8.46 -22.77
N TYR A 252 0.15 -8.46 -21.84
CA TYR A 252 0.49 -9.66 -21.06
C TYR A 252 -0.72 -10.18 -20.25
N CYS A 253 -1.44 -9.29 -19.57
CA CYS A 253 -2.59 -9.69 -18.76
C CYS A 253 -3.74 -10.23 -19.62
N VAL A 254 -4.01 -9.63 -20.77
CA VAL A 254 -5.04 -10.10 -21.70
C VAL A 254 -4.68 -11.47 -22.28
N GLU A 255 -3.46 -11.65 -22.77
CA GLU A 255 -2.99 -12.92 -23.35
C GLU A 255 -3.01 -14.07 -22.34
N ASN A 256 -2.79 -13.77 -21.06
CA ASN A 256 -2.75 -14.76 -19.97
C ASN A 256 -4.06 -14.84 -19.16
N SER A 257 -5.14 -14.16 -19.58
CA SER A 257 -6.45 -14.14 -18.90
C SER A 257 -6.36 -13.72 -17.43
N ILE A 258 -5.55 -12.72 -17.13
CA ILE A 258 -5.32 -12.19 -15.77
C ILE A 258 -6.26 -11.00 -15.51
N ASP A 259 -6.96 -10.99 -14.36
CA ASP A 259 -7.70 -9.82 -13.90
C ASP A 259 -6.73 -8.74 -13.40
N TYR A 260 -6.87 -7.51 -13.91
CA TYR A 260 -5.92 -6.45 -13.60
C TYR A 260 -6.54 -5.05 -13.55
N ARG A 261 -5.85 -4.15 -12.85
CA ARG A 261 -6.14 -2.70 -12.83
C ARG A 261 -4.84 -1.90 -12.89
N ILE A 262 -4.83 -0.83 -13.66
CA ILE A 262 -3.67 0.07 -13.79
C ILE A 262 -4.01 1.44 -13.24
N TYR A 263 -3.23 1.89 -12.26
CA TYR A 263 -3.35 3.18 -11.58
C TYR A 263 -2.18 4.11 -11.94
N PHE A 264 -1.76 4.08 -13.20
CA PHE A 264 -0.76 5.04 -13.68
C PHE A 264 -1.40 6.41 -13.73
N GLY A 265 -1.06 7.25 -12.77
CA GLY A 265 -1.49 8.64 -12.77
C GLY A 265 -0.56 9.49 -13.62
N ASP A 266 -1.14 10.42 -14.37
CA ASP A 266 -0.37 11.52 -14.93
C ASP A 266 0.26 12.30 -13.78
N ASP A 267 1.57 12.57 -13.84
CA ASP A 267 2.32 13.31 -12.80
C ASP A 267 1.95 14.80 -12.68
N VAL A 268 0.70 15.15 -13.01
CA VAL A 268 0.27 16.52 -13.21
C VAL A 268 -0.70 17.00 -12.12
N LYS A 269 -0.39 16.78 -10.89
CA LYS A 269 -0.74 17.77 -9.82
C LYS A 269 0.25 17.53 -8.69
N GLU A 270 1.27 18.37 -8.64
CA GLU A 270 2.08 18.54 -7.45
C GLU A 270 1.12 18.86 -6.29
N ILE A 271 0.84 17.87 -5.48
CA ILE A 271 0.39 18.13 -4.13
C ILE A 271 1.68 18.50 -3.41
N ASP A 272 1.90 19.78 -3.19
CA ASP A 272 3.01 20.28 -2.40
C ASP A 272 3.03 19.52 -1.06
N CYS A 273 4.17 18.89 -0.83
CA CYS A 273 4.45 18.20 0.45
C CYS A 273 4.69 19.23 1.56
#